data_982824e7b487ade3f5b7c1c090a4d28e
#
_entry.id   982824e7b487ade3f5b7c1c090a4d28e
#
_cell.length_a   1.000
_cell.length_b   1.000
_cell.length_c   1.000
_cell.angle_alpha   90.00
_cell.angle_beta   90.00
_cell.angle_gamma   90.00
#
_symmetry.space_group_name_H-M   'P 1'
#
loop_
_entity.id
_entity.type
_entity.pdbx_description
1 polymer ?
#
loop_
_entity_poly.entity_id
_entity_poly.type
_entity_poly.pdbx_seq_one_letter_code
_entity_poly.pdbx_strand_id
1 'polypeptide(L)'
;MYRTTLATLRSPESSLVPEIVAFVDEGLGNSSYLVDLGEGRALMVDPARDASPYREEAERRGLTFSHTVETHLHADFVTGSRELAARGATVLAPAAAGITWPHRGLGGGDEVELGGLRIQALATPGHTPEHLAYLFCDGDRPHALFSGGSLLVGAVARTDLIAPDQTERLARALWRSIVERLLVLPDDLAVYPTHGSGSFCSAPTNGARTTTIGRERAANPLLGAPDEDAFVARLLAGLGTYPSYFSELREVNRQGPRVYGGLPSLSALDAAQVRRLVDAGAALVDVRPIAAFAAGHVSGSLSIELRPQFASWLGWLVARDRPLVFVTDAGTDRRDLVRQCHNIGYEQLAGELAGSVRAWEVAGLPTGHLRLVPAERVDGLILDVRQDPEYDAGHLPGAIHVELGSVPARLDEIGPGPITVMCGHGERATTAVSLLAARHEVDQLRVAVGGPAEWATGTGQRLEPGR
;
A
#
# COMPACT_ATOMS: atom_id res chain seq x y z
N MET A 1 -3.63 -10.01 5.85
CA MET A 1 -3.51 -9.06 6.99
C MET A 1 -3.04 -9.84 8.22
N TYR A 2 -1.82 -9.60 8.66
CA TYR A 2 -1.29 -10.23 9.86
C TYR A 2 -1.67 -9.42 11.09
N ARG A 3 -2.02 -10.14 12.16
CA ARG A 3 -2.46 -9.57 13.42
C ARG A 3 -1.30 -9.58 14.41
N THR A 4 -0.95 -8.42 14.98
CA THR A 4 0.00 -8.31 16.08
C THR A 4 -0.72 -7.73 17.30
N THR A 5 -0.85 -8.50 18.37
CA THR A 5 -1.35 -7.99 19.65
C THR A 5 -0.18 -7.40 20.42
N LEU A 6 -0.20 -6.10 20.61
CA LEU A 6 0.78 -5.43 21.48
C LEU A 6 0.29 -5.57 22.92
N ALA A 7 0.80 -6.57 23.65
CA ALA A 7 0.42 -6.81 25.03
C ALA A 7 1.08 -5.76 25.95
N THR A 8 0.26 -4.93 26.59
CA THR A 8 0.66 -4.14 27.75
C THR A 8 0.47 -4.98 29.02
N LEU A 9 1.53 -5.13 29.81
CA LEU A 9 1.48 -5.79 31.12
C LEU A 9 0.62 -4.94 32.07
N ARG A 10 -0.50 -5.50 32.51
CA ARG A 10 -1.37 -4.86 33.52
C ARG A 10 -0.72 -4.93 34.89
N SER A 11 -0.50 -3.75 35.52
CA SER A 11 -0.38 -3.63 36.97
C SER A 11 -1.75 -3.34 37.61
N PRO A 12 -2.01 -3.75 38.86
CA PRO A 12 -3.35 -3.75 39.45
C PRO A 12 -3.85 -2.40 39.96
N GLU A 13 -3.22 -1.28 39.71
CA GLU A 13 -3.69 0.05 40.11
C GLU A 13 -4.13 0.84 38.86
N SER A 14 -5.41 0.80 38.63
CA SER A 14 -6.31 1.56 37.75
C SER A 14 -5.76 2.85 37.13
N SER A 15 -4.95 2.74 36.10
CA SER A 15 -4.98 3.68 34.97
C SER A 15 -5.60 2.93 33.79
N LEU A 16 -6.60 3.50 33.14
CA LEU A 16 -7.20 2.98 31.90
C LEU A 16 -6.18 3.13 30.75
N VAL A 17 -5.10 2.32 30.78
CA VAL A 17 -4.24 2.24 29.59
C VAL A 17 -5.05 1.51 28.53
N PRO A 18 -5.47 2.19 27.45
CA PRO A 18 -6.27 1.56 26.42
C PRO A 18 -5.49 0.44 25.76
N GLU A 19 -6.11 -0.73 25.61
CA GLU A 19 -5.53 -1.79 24.78
C GLU A 19 -5.62 -1.36 23.32
N ILE A 20 -4.49 -1.42 22.60
CA ILE A 20 -4.39 -1.06 21.19
C ILE A 20 -4.06 -2.31 20.38
N VAL A 21 -4.89 -2.61 19.37
CA VAL A 21 -4.68 -3.72 18.45
C VAL A 21 -4.35 -3.16 17.07
N ALA A 22 -3.17 -3.51 16.55
CA ALA A 22 -2.76 -3.11 15.20
C ALA A 22 -3.22 -4.13 14.15
N PHE A 23 -3.70 -3.62 13.02
CA PHE A 23 -4.00 -4.37 11.80
C PHE A 23 -3.09 -3.88 10.70
N VAL A 24 -2.23 -4.75 10.20
CA VAL A 24 -1.21 -4.41 9.21
C VAL A 24 -1.60 -4.96 7.85
N ASP A 25 -1.62 -4.10 6.84
CA ASP A 25 -1.62 -4.49 5.43
C ASP A 25 -0.18 -4.46 4.91
N GLU A 26 0.45 -5.62 4.84
CA GLU A 26 1.85 -5.75 4.42
C GLU A 26 2.07 -5.37 2.96
N GLY A 27 1.02 -5.43 2.14
CA GLY A 27 1.09 -5.11 0.72
C GLY A 27 1.10 -3.61 0.42
N LEU A 28 0.29 -2.86 1.16
CA LEU A 28 0.23 -1.40 1.09
C LEU A 28 1.17 -0.73 2.10
N GLY A 29 1.68 -1.50 3.07
CA GLY A 29 2.54 -0.99 4.12
C GLY A 29 1.82 -0.14 5.16
N ASN A 30 0.50 -0.32 5.33
CA ASN A 30 -0.34 0.49 6.20
C ASN A 30 -0.74 -0.22 7.47
N SER A 31 -1.00 0.56 8.51
CA SER A 31 -1.50 0.09 9.80
C SER A 31 -2.77 0.85 10.19
N SER A 32 -3.77 0.10 10.67
CA SER A 32 -4.97 0.64 11.30
C SER A 32 -5.01 0.17 12.75
N TYR A 33 -5.67 0.92 13.65
CA TYR A 33 -5.60 0.61 15.07
C TYR A 33 -6.98 0.60 15.71
N LEU A 34 -7.34 -0.53 16.33
CA LEU A 34 -8.48 -0.62 17.23
C LEU A 34 -8.02 -0.22 18.64
N VAL A 35 -8.70 0.75 19.23
CA VAL A 35 -8.46 1.23 20.59
C VAL A 35 -9.66 0.87 21.44
N ASP A 36 -9.45 0.09 22.53
CA ASP A 36 -10.47 -0.20 23.52
C ASP A 36 -10.67 1.04 24.42
N LEU A 37 -11.88 1.62 24.35
CA LEU A 37 -12.25 2.81 25.12
C LEU A 37 -12.85 2.48 26.50
N GLY A 38 -12.94 1.18 26.83
CA GLY A 38 -13.67 0.71 28.00
C GLY A 38 -15.20 0.64 27.78
N GLU A 39 -15.91 0.05 28.74
CA GLU A 39 -17.38 -0.09 28.75
C GLU A 39 -17.97 -0.73 27.47
N GLY A 40 -17.22 -1.68 26.85
CA GLY A 40 -17.64 -2.36 25.63
C GLY A 40 -17.59 -1.49 24.38
N ARG A 41 -16.86 -0.36 24.40
CA ARG A 41 -16.75 0.56 23.26
C ARG A 41 -15.34 0.53 22.66
N ALA A 42 -15.27 0.69 21.36
CA ALA A 42 -14.02 0.82 20.63
C ALA A 42 -14.02 2.02 19.69
N LEU A 43 -12.81 2.48 19.37
CA LEU A 43 -12.52 3.42 18.30
C LEU A 43 -11.59 2.77 17.29
N MET A 44 -11.76 3.10 16.01
CA MET A 44 -10.86 2.66 14.95
C MET A 44 -10.12 3.85 14.35
N VAL A 45 -8.78 3.75 14.24
CA VAL A 45 -7.92 4.77 13.61
C VAL A 45 -7.54 4.31 12.21
N ASP A 46 -7.76 5.18 11.22
CA ASP A 46 -7.42 4.99 9.80
C ASP A 46 -7.80 3.61 9.25
N PRO A 47 -9.09 3.19 9.33
CA PRO A 47 -9.51 1.88 8.84
C PRO A 47 -9.40 1.78 7.32
N ALA A 48 -8.81 0.69 6.81
CA ALA A 48 -8.93 0.32 5.41
C ALA A 48 -10.34 -0.19 5.08
N ARG A 49 -10.69 -0.22 3.80
CA ARG A 49 -12.05 -0.41 3.30
C ARG A 49 -12.75 -1.67 3.78
N ASP A 50 -12.07 -2.82 3.84
CA ASP A 50 -12.65 -4.03 4.43
C ASP A 50 -12.69 -3.93 5.95
N ALA A 51 -13.85 -3.56 6.50
CA ALA A 51 -14.06 -3.47 7.93
C ALA A 51 -14.25 -4.84 8.63
N SER A 52 -14.27 -5.95 7.88
CA SER A 52 -14.56 -7.29 8.45
C SER A 52 -13.55 -7.71 9.51
N PRO A 53 -12.22 -7.58 9.31
CA PRO A 53 -11.24 -7.96 10.33
C PRO A 53 -11.37 -7.17 11.63
N TYR A 54 -11.70 -5.89 11.52
CA TYR A 54 -11.87 -5.01 12.69
C TYR A 54 -13.09 -5.43 13.50
N ARG A 55 -14.20 -5.75 12.81
CA ARG A 55 -15.43 -6.19 13.45
C ARG A 55 -15.28 -7.55 14.12
N GLU A 56 -14.68 -8.52 13.43
CA GLU A 56 -14.41 -9.84 13.98
C GLU A 56 -13.59 -9.74 15.28
N GLU A 57 -12.59 -8.83 15.32
CA GLU A 57 -11.79 -8.60 16.51
C GLU A 57 -12.58 -7.88 17.63
N ALA A 58 -13.38 -6.87 17.27
CA ALA A 58 -14.23 -6.17 18.23
C ALA A 58 -15.24 -7.14 18.85
N GLU A 59 -15.95 -7.94 18.04
CA GLU A 59 -16.90 -8.97 18.50
C GLU A 59 -16.25 -9.98 19.44
N ARG A 60 -15.05 -10.47 19.10
CA ARG A 60 -14.28 -11.39 19.96
C ARG A 60 -13.96 -10.80 21.34
N ARG A 61 -13.85 -9.48 21.44
CA ARG A 61 -13.57 -8.73 22.68
C ARG A 61 -14.83 -8.22 23.36
N GLY A 62 -16.01 -8.43 22.79
CA GLY A 62 -17.27 -7.85 23.28
C GLY A 62 -17.35 -6.33 23.13
N LEU A 63 -16.67 -5.79 22.09
CA LEU A 63 -16.61 -4.35 21.82
C LEU A 63 -17.52 -3.98 20.65
N THR A 64 -18.02 -2.74 20.68
CA THR A 64 -18.77 -2.11 19.58
C THR A 64 -18.08 -0.81 19.18
N PHE A 65 -17.91 -0.56 17.88
CA PHE A 65 -17.34 0.69 17.40
C PHE A 65 -18.29 1.85 17.65
N SER A 66 -17.91 2.74 18.54
CA SER A 66 -18.60 4.01 18.81
C SER A 66 -18.07 5.13 17.90
N HIS A 67 -16.78 5.07 17.55
CA HIS A 67 -16.11 6.08 16.74
C HIS A 67 -15.11 5.46 15.77
N THR A 68 -14.83 6.21 14.72
CA THR A 68 -13.67 6.04 13.85
C THR A 68 -13.02 7.39 13.62
N VAL A 69 -11.71 7.43 13.44
CA VAL A 69 -10.96 8.66 13.24
C VAL A 69 -10.03 8.54 12.04
N GLU A 70 -10.00 9.56 11.19
CA GLU A 70 -9.09 9.69 10.05
C GLU A 70 -8.03 10.71 10.36
N THR A 71 -6.75 10.38 10.16
CA THR A 71 -5.65 11.33 10.34
C THR A 71 -5.57 12.33 9.17
N HIS A 72 -5.90 11.87 7.96
CA HIS A 72 -5.85 12.66 6.73
C HIS A 72 -6.67 11.97 5.62
N LEU A 73 -6.78 12.59 4.45
CA LEU A 73 -7.29 11.92 3.24
C LEU A 73 -6.20 11.02 2.66
N HIS A 74 -6.36 9.72 2.83
CA HIS A 74 -5.42 8.71 2.33
C HIS A 74 -5.39 8.68 0.80
N ALA A 75 -4.18 8.61 0.24
CA ALA A 75 -3.95 8.50 -1.19
C ALA A 75 -3.71 7.04 -1.65
N ASP A 76 -3.34 6.18 -0.73
CA ASP A 76 -2.86 4.82 -0.96
C ASP A 76 -3.89 3.73 -0.66
N PHE A 77 -4.94 4.05 0.10
CA PHE A 77 -6.07 3.14 0.32
C PHE A 77 -7.40 3.88 0.48
N VAL A 78 -8.49 3.17 0.23
CA VAL A 78 -9.86 3.66 0.45
C VAL A 78 -10.24 3.45 1.91
N THR A 79 -10.78 4.51 2.55
CA THR A 79 -11.20 4.45 3.95
C THR A 79 -12.37 3.48 4.18
N GLY A 80 -12.30 2.76 5.31
CA GLY A 80 -13.38 1.93 5.85
C GLY A 80 -14.31 2.66 6.84
N SER A 81 -14.04 3.94 7.14
CA SER A 81 -14.83 4.69 8.12
C SER A 81 -16.32 4.74 7.76
N ARG A 82 -16.68 4.78 6.47
CA ARG A 82 -18.09 4.71 6.05
C ARG A 82 -18.76 3.35 6.31
N GLU A 83 -18.00 2.26 6.21
CA GLU A 83 -18.48 0.91 6.55
C GLU A 83 -18.79 0.81 8.05
N LEU A 84 -17.95 1.43 8.90
CA LEU A 84 -18.19 1.49 10.35
C LEU A 84 -19.30 2.46 10.69
N ALA A 85 -19.37 3.62 10.03
CA ALA A 85 -20.45 4.61 10.22
C ALA A 85 -21.83 4.07 9.86
N ALA A 86 -21.94 3.25 8.81
CA ALA A 86 -23.18 2.58 8.45
C ALA A 86 -23.69 1.62 9.54
N ARG A 87 -22.87 1.32 10.55
CA ARG A 87 -23.18 0.48 11.73
C ARG A 87 -23.25 1.27 13.03
N GLY A 88 -23.26 2.60 12.94
CA GLY A 88 -23.47 3.49 14.08
C GLY A 88 -22.23 4.18 14.64
N ALA A 89 -21.04 3.95 14.09
CA ALA A 89 -19.83 4.69 14.50
C ALA A 89 -19.91 6.16 14.06
N THR A 90 -19.52 7.08 14.94
CA THR A 90 -19.32 8.49 14.59
C THR A 90 -17.95 8.65 13.96
N VAL A 91 -17.89 9.30 12.78
CA VAL A 91 -16.60 9.59 12.12
C VAL A 91 -16.05 10.92 12.60
N LEU A 92 -14.79 10.92 13.05
CA LEU A 92 -14.00 12.09 13.35
C LEU A 92 -12.96 12.23 12.22
N ALA A 93 -12.83 13.43 11.65
CA ALA A 93 -11.89 13.65 10.54
C ALA A 93 -11.40 15.10 10.52
N PRO A 94 -10.30 15.41 9.83
CA PRO A 94 -9.84 16.79 9.71
C PRO A 94 -10.90 17.68 9.03
N ALA A 95 -11.31 18.77 9.67
CA ALA A 95 -12.29 19.70 9.12
C ALA A 95 -11.82 20.31 7.79
N ALA A 96 -10.51 20.52 7.65
CA ALA A 96 -9.89 21.06 6.45
C ALA A 96 -9.81 20.05 5.28
N ALA A 97 -10.16 18.77 5.48
CA ALA A 97 -10.16 17.75 4.44
C ALA A 97 -11.25 17.95 3.38
N GLY A 98 -12.30 18.73 3.69
CA GLY A 98 -13.40 19.00 2.76
C GLY A 98 -14.23 17.76 2.43
N ILE A 99 -14.32 16.79 3.34
CA ILE A 99 -15.13 15.58 3.22
C ILE A 99 -16.60 15.95 3.03
N THR A 100 -17.27 15.33 2.05
CA THR A 100 -18.65 15.68 1.66
C THR A 100 -19.73 14.76 2.25
N TRP A 101 -19.35 13.78 3.04
CA TRP A 101 -20.26 12.83 3.70
C TRP A 101 -20.24 13.05 5.23
N PRO A 102 -21.25 12.51 5.98
CA PRO A 102 -21.44 12.80 7.40
C PRO A 102 -20.18 12.46 8.24
N HIS A 103 -19.65 13.46 8.93
CA HIS A 103 -18.54 13.35 9.87
C HIS A 103 -18.57 14.53 10.85
N ARG A 104 -17.85 14.42 11.96
CA ARG A 104 -17.51 15.53 12.84
C ARG A 104 -16.10 16.03 12.46
N GLY A 105 -16.01 17.21 11.92
CA GLY A 105 -14.74 17.86 11.59
C GLY A 105 -13.99 18.30 12.83
N LEU A 106 -12.69 18.04 12.88
CA LEU A 106 -11.78 18.48 13.92
C LEU A 106 -10.69 19.40 13.35
N GLY A 107 -10.33 20.43 14.12
CA GLY A 107 -9.19 21.29 13.86
C GLY A 107 -8.05 21.02 14.84
N GLY A 108 -6.88 21.61 14.57
CA GLY A 108 -5.77 21.53 15.54
C GLY A 108 -6.10 22.22 16.86
N GLY A 109 -5.96 21.52 17.97
CA GLY A 109 -6.31 21.96 19.31
C GLY A 109 -7.69 21.48 19.78
N ASP A 110 -8.52 20.93 18.89
CA ASP A 110 -9.81 20.37 19.32
C ASP A 110 -9.62 19.12 20.17
N GLU A 111 -10.53 18.96 21.13
CA GLU A 111 -10.55 17.83 22.05
C GLU A 111 -11.89 17.08 21.97
N VAL A 112 -11.82 15.77 22.15
CA VAL A 112 -13.01 14.89 22.19
C VAL A 112 -12.86 13.93 23.35
N GLU A 113 -13.87 13.97 24.26
CA GLU A 113 -13.95 13.03 25.39
C GLU A 113 -14.63 11.74 24.95
N LEU A 114 -13.96 10.61 25.14
CA LEU A 114 -14.44 9.28 24.78
C LEU A 114 -14.21 8.28 25.92
N GLY A 115 -15.21 8.16 26.80
CA GLY A 115 -15.20 7.10 27.81
C GLY A 115 -14.07 7.17 28.84
N GLY A 116 -13.71 8.38 29.26
CA GLY A 116 -12.61 8.62 30.19
C GLY A 116 -11.25 8.81 29.54
N LEU A 117 -11.16 8.64 28.23
CA LEU A 117 -10.01 9.03 27.42
C LEU A 117 -10.30 10.33 26.69
N ARG A 118 -9.35 11.23 26.64
CA ARG A 118 -9.39 12.46 25.87
C ARG A 118 -8.53 12.28 24.60
N ILE A 119 -9.09 12.61 23.46
CA ILE A 119 -8.36 12.70 22.21
C ILE A 119 -8.11 14.17 21.90
N GLN A 120 -6.86 14.56 21.76
CA GLN A 120 -6.45 15.89 21.32
C GLN A 120 -5.98 15.84 19.87
N ALA A 121 -6.57 16.65 19.00
CA ALA A 121 -6.14 16.79 17.62
C ALA A 121 -4.95 17.76 17.53
N LEU A 122 -3.83 17.29 17.02
CA LEU A 122 -2.64 18.09 16.77
C LEU A 122 -2.52 18.39 15.28
N ALA A 123 -2.58 19.66 14.87
CA ALA A 123 -2.36 20.01 13.46
C ALA A 123 -0.92 19.69 13.06
N THR A 124 -0.74 18.74 12.16
CA THR A 124 0.56 18.29 11.67
C THR A 124 0.62 18.30 10.13
N PRO A 125 0.38 19.48 9.50
CA PRO A 125 0.44 19.59 8.05
C PRO A 125 1.83 19.23 7.52
N GLY A 126 1.86 18.64 6.32
CA GLY A 126 3.11 18.25 5.65
C GLY A 126 2.90 17.13 4.68
N HIS A 127 2.63 15.91 5.14
CA HIS A 127 2.23 14.80 4.26
C HIS A 127 1.00 15.19 3.43
N THR A 128 0.00 15.74 4.10
CA THR A 128 -1.13 16.44 3.49
C THR A 128 -1.37 17.77 4.20
N PRO A 129 -2.02 18.76 3.55
CA PRO A 129 -2.25 20.09 4.17
C PRO A 129 -3.20 20.02 5.39
N GLU A 130 -4.16 19.09 5.37
CA GLU A 130 -5.20 18.93 6.39
C GLU A 130 -4.81 17.98 7.53
N HIS A 131 -3.62 17.40 7.49
CA HIS A 131 -3.19 16.30 8.37
C HIS A 131 -3.31 16.65 9.86
N LEU A 132 -3.89 15.72 10.63
CA LEU A 132 -3.96 15.73 12.09
C LEU A 132 -3.30 14.48 12.66
N ALA A 133 -2.42 14.65 13.64
CA ALA A 133 -2.08 13.56 14.55
C ALA A 133 -3.02 13.59 15.74
N TYR A 134 -3.25 12.45 16.39
CA TYR A 134 -4.14 12.34 17.53
C TYR A 134 -3.41 11.86 18.77
N LEU A 135 -3.39 12.71 19.81
CA LEU A 135 -2.82 12.39 21.09
C LEU A 135 -3.91 11.89 22.04
N PHE A 136 -3.78 10.66 22.51
CA PHE A 136 -4.70 10.04 23.45
C PHE A 136 -4.17 10.20 24.86
N CYS A 137 -4.99 10.77 25.76
CA CYS A 137 -4.65 11.10 27.11
C CYS A 137 -5.65 10.50 28.12
N ASP A 138 -5.16 10.08 29.28
CA ASP A 138 -5.94 9.84 30.47
C ASP A 138 -5.75 11.05 31.40
N GLY A 139 -6.77 11.90 31.54
CA GLY A 139 -6.62 13.23 32.11
C GLY A 139 -5.56 14.03 31.34
N ASP A 140 -4.51 14.47 32.03
CA ASP A 140 -3.40 15.21 31.42
C ASP A 140 -2.20 14.33 31.01
N ARG A 141 -2.29 13.02 31.24
CA ARG A 141 -1.22 12.10 30.91
C ARG A 141 -1.36 11.55 29.49
N PRO A 142 -0.42 11.83 28.57
CA PRO A 142 -0.41 11.24 27.24
C PRO A 142 -0.07 9.74 27.30
N HIS A 143 -0.80 8.92 26.53
CA HIS A 143 -0.62 7.46 26.45
C HIS A 143 -0.18 6.97 25.09
N ALA A 144 -0.71 7.56 24.01
CA ALA A 144 -0.45 7.13 22.66
C ALA A 144 -0.56 8.30 21.68
N LEU A 145 0.33 8.33 20.71
CA LEU A 145 0.26 9.25 19.57
C LEU A 145 -0.01 8.47 18.30
N PHE A 146 -1.16 8.68 17.66
CA PHE A 146 -1.44 8.22 16.31
C PHE A 146 -0.97 9.30 15.35
N SER A 147 0.20 9.09 14.78
CA SER A 147 0.93 10.12 14.01
C SER A 147 0.55 10.19 12.54
N GLY A 148 -0.30 9.25 12.04
CA GLY A 148 -0.68 9.21 10.63
C GLY A 148 0.54 9.10 9.72
N GLY A 149 0.69 10.07 8.81
CA GLY A 149 1.84 10.22 7.92
C GLY A 149 2.88 11.25 8.40
N SER A 150 2.72 11.90 9.58
CA SER A 150 3.65 12.95 9.99
C SER A 150 4.98 12.41 10.51
N LEU A 151 4.96 11.43 11.40
CA LEU A 151 6.16 10.80 11.99
C LEU A 151 6.03 9.29 11.88
N LEU A 152 6.97 8.65 11.20
CA LEU A 152 7.02 7.22 10.94
C LEU A 152 8.20 6.60 11.70
N VAL A 153 8.32 5.27 11.62
CA VAL A 153 9.47 4.57 12.22
C VAL A 153 10.71 4.76 11.35
N GLY A 154 11.65 5.56 11.82
CA GLY A 154 12.91 5.87 11.11
C GLY A 154 12.71 6.67 9.82
N ALA A 155 11.53 7.27 9.61
CA ALA A 155 11.20 8.02 8.41
C ALA A 155 10.13 9.09 8.69
N VAL A 156 9.74 9.81 7.65
CA VAL A 156 8.52 10.62 7.57
C VAL A 156 7.83 10.32 6.26
N ALA A 157 6.53 10.64 6.13
CA ALA A 157 5.85 10.43 4.87
C ALA A 157 6.22 11.49 3.81
N ARG A 158 6.05 11.14 2.55
CA ARG A 158 6.30 12.01 1.40
C ARG A 158 5.34 13.20 1.37
N THR A 159 5.76 14.28 0.71
CA THR A 159 5.05 15.56 0.69
C THR A 159 4.63 16.02 -0.72
N ASP A 160 4.81 15.17 -1.73
CA ASP A 160 4.62 15.47 -3.15
C ASP A 160 3.32 14.92 -3.75
N LEU A 161 2.38 14.43 -2.90
CA LEU A 161 1.12 13.80 -3.36
C LEU A 161 0.03 14.82 -3.73
N ILE A 162 0.19 16.10 -3.42
CA ILE A 162 -0.85 17.13 -3.63
C ILE A 162 -0.66 17.82 -4.97
N ALA A 163 0.47 18.47 -5.15
CA ALA A 163 0.86 19.13 -6.38
C ALA A 163 2.37 19.44 -6.36
N PRO A 164 3.05 19.42 -7.52
CA PRO A 164 4.51 19.63 -7.57
C PRO A 164 4.96 20.97 -6.97
N ASP A 165 4.20 22.05 -7.19
CA ASP A 165 4.47 23.40 -6.67
C ASP A 165 4.25 23.53 -5.15
N GLN A 166 3.62 22.55 -4.51
CA GLN A 166 3.39 22.53 -3.07
C GLN A 166 4.38 21.65 -2.30
N THR A 167 5.13 20.81 -3.00
CA THR A 167 5.98 19.79 -2.42
C THR A 167 6.97 20.35 -1.37
N GLU A 168 7.74 21.38 -1.73
CA GLU A 168 8.70 22.00 -0.82
C GLU A 168 8.00 22.70 0.36
N ARG A 169 6.91 23.43 0.10
CA ARG A 169 6.14 24.10 1.14
C ARG A 169 5.60 23.09 2.17
N LEU A 170 5.12 21.94 1.70
CA LEU A 170 4.62 20.87 2.57
C LEU A 170 5.77 20.20 3.33
N ALA A 171 6.95 20.03 2.73
CA ALA A 171 8.12 19.50 3.41
C ALA A 171 8.56 20.40 4.57
N ARG A 172 8.57 21.72 4.37
CA ARG A 172 8.82 22.71 5.43
C ARG A 172 7.76 22.67 6.53
N ALA A 173 6.48 22.56 6.14
CA ALA A 173 5.39 22.42 7.10
C ALA A 173 5.53 21.14 7.93
N LEU A 174 5.96 20.03 7.31
CA LEU A 174 6.20 18.76 8.00
C LEU A 174 7.32 18.89 9.04
N TRP A 175 8.43 19.51 8.70
CA TRP A 175 9.52 19.79 9.64
C TRP A 175 9.02 20.53 10.88
N ARG A 176 8.31 21.65 10.67
CA ARG A 176 7.76 22.45 11.79
C ARG A 176 6.75 21.66 12.60
N SER A 177 5.88 20.88 11.97
CA SER A 177 4.92 20.01 12.64
C SER A 177 5.62 19.01 13.56
N ILE A 178 6.70 18.40 13.08
CA ILE A 178 7.46 17.42 13.87
C ILE A 178 8.21 18.12 15.02
N VAL A 179 8.99 19.15 14.72
CA VAL A 179 9.88 19.77 15.72
C VAL A 179 9.09 20.52 16.80
N GLU A 180 8.06 21.27 16.41
CA GLU A 180 7.34 22.15 17.31
C GLU A 180 6.19 21.48 18.05
N ARG A 181 5.65 20.35 17.52
CA ARG A 181 4.45 19.71 18.08
C ARG A 181 4.65 18.27 18.54
N LEU A 182 5.47 17.49 17.81
CA LEU A 182 5.62 16.06 18.13
C LEU A 182 6.86 15.80 18.99
N LEU A 183 8.01 16.37 18.66
CA LEU A 183 9.24 16.15 19.42
C LEU A 183 9.27 16.85 20.78
N VAL A 184 8.29 17.68 21.10
CA VAL A 184 8.12 18.28 22.44
C VAL A 184 7.37 17.36 23.40
N LEU A 185 6.77 16.25 22.89
CA LEU A 185 6.08 15.25 23.70
C LEU A 185 7.09 14.36 24.44
N PRO A 186 6.64 13.65 25.51
CA PRO A 186 7.51 12.79 26.31
C PRO A 186 8.24 11.72 25.47
N ASP A 187 9.49 11.43 25.81
CA ASP A 187 10.34 10.48 25.08
C ASP A 187 9.82 9.05 25.10
N ASP A 188 9.14 8.64 26.16
CA ASP A 188 8.55 7.30 26.33
C ASP A 188 7.18 7.14 25.67
N LEU A 189 6.61 8.24 25.14
CA LEU A 189 5.31 8.19 24.46
C LEU A 189 5.37 7.30 23.23
N ALA A 190 4.50 6.29 23.22
CA ALA A 190 4.37 5.37 22.09
C ALA A 190 3.75 6.07 20.86
N VAL A 191 4.33 5.81 19.69
CA VAL A 191 3.91 6.37 18.40
C VAL A 191 3.39 5.25 17.51
N TYR A 192 2.20 5.44 16.96
CA TYR A 192 1.45 4.53 16.10
C TYR A 192 1.21 5.18 14.74
N PRO A 193 2.14 5.05 13.79
CA PRO A 193 1.99 5.63 12.46
C PRO A 193 1.09 4.77 11.56
N THR A 194 0.39 5.42 10.63
CA THR A 194 -0.42 4.73 9.62
C THR A 194 0.43 4.13 8.52
N HIS A 195 1.47 4.82 8.07
CA HIS A 195 2.37 4.32 7.03
C HIS A 195 3.65 3.72 7.65
N GLY A 196 4.19 2.71 6.99
CA GLY A 196 5.40 2.01 7.45
C GLY A 196 6.11 1.27 6.34
N SER A 197 6.88 0.25 6.71
CA SER A 197 7.63 -0.57 5.75
C SER A 197 6.71 -1.15 4.66
N GLY A 198 7.12 -1.00 3.41
CA GLY A 198 6.37 -1.42 2.22
C GLY A 198 5.42 -0.37 1.66
N SER A 199 5.17 0.74 2.37
CA SER A 199 4.33 1.83 1.86
C SER A 199 5.09 2.72 0.87
N PHE A 200 4.47 3.03 -0.26
CA PHE A 200 4.96 4.06 -1.19
C PHE A 200 4.77 5.49 -0.65
N CYS A 201 4.09 5.66 0.49
CA CYS A 201 4.00 6.94 1.20
C CYS A 201 5.22 7.24 2.07
N SER A 202 6.16 6.31 2.23
CA SER A 202 7.36 6.46 3.08
C SER A 202 8.63 5.98 2.39
N ALA A 203 9.79 6.47 2.85
CA ALA A 203 11.06 5.84 2.54
C ALA A 203 11.13 4.43 3.16
N PRO A 204 12.02 3.54 2.67
CA PRO A 204 12.21 2.22 3.26
C PRO A 204 12.53 2.30 4.75
N THR A 205 11.86 1.48 5.57
CA THR A 205 12.01 1.42 7.02
C THR A 205 12.52 0.03 7.45
N ASN A 206 12.86 -0.12 8.72
CA ASN A 206 13.41 -1.36 9.28
C ASN A 206 12.37 -2.45 9.62
N GLY A 207 11.14 -2.33 9.16
CA GLY A 207 10.07 -3.29 9.36
C GLY A 207 9.29 -3.14 10.68
N ALA A 208 9.75 -2.34 11.65
CA ALA A 208 8.98 -2.05 12.85
C ALA A 208 7.76 -1.19 12.50
N ARG A 209 6.63 -1.44 13.21
CA ARG A 209 5.35 -0.75 12.96
C ARG A 209 5.02 0.32 14.00
N THR A 210 5.76 0.35 15.11
CA THR A 210 5.58 1.32 16.19
C THR A 210 6.93 1.77 16.74
N THR A 211 6.97 2.95 17.34
CA THR A 211 8.18 3.53 17.92
C THR A 211 7.86 4.37 19.17
N THR A 212 8.78 5.20 19.61
CA THR A 212 8.55 6.24 20.62
C THR A 212 9.15 7.56 20.17
N ILE A 213 8.68 8.67 20.74
CA ILE A 213 9.20 10.02 20.45
C ILE A 213 10.72 10.07 20.64
N GLY A 214 11.22 9.53 21.74
CA GLY A 214 12.65 9.53 22.05
C GLY A 214 13.49 8.71 21.06
N ARG A 215 12.97 7.57 20.60
CA ARG A 215 13.66 6.76 19.57
C ARG A 215 13.76 7.52 18.25
N GLU A 216 12.67 8.14 17.81
CA GLU A 216 12.69 8.91 16.56
C GLU A 216 13.60 10.14 16.67
N ARG A 217 13.58 10.85 17.81
CA ARG A 217 14.51 11.96 18.05
C ARG A 217 15.98 11.53 17.96
N ALA A 218 16.30 10.34 18.46
CA ALA A 218 17.67 9.85 18.52
C ALA A 218 18.16 9.18 17.23
N ALA A 219 17.29 8.50 16.49
CA ALA A 219 17.70 7.56 15.44
C ALA A 219 17.08 7.80 14.05
N ASN A 220 16.10 8.70 13.90
CA ASN A 220 15.51 8.99 12.61
C ASN A 220 16.49 9.79 11.74
N PRO A 221 16.94 9.24 10.58
CA PRO A 221 17.98 9.87 9.76
C PRO A 221 17.59 11.26 9.23
N LEU A 222 16.30 11.49 8.98
CA LEU A 222 15.79 12.78 8.50
C LEU A 222 15.79 13.82 9.62
N LEU A 223 15.45 13.42 10.84
CA LEU A 223 15.44 14.30 12.01
C LEU A 223 16.86 14.64 12.53
N GLY A 224 17.87 13.91 12.10
CA GLY A 224 19.28 14.26 12.27
C GLY A 224 19.76 15.40 11.34
N ALA A 225 18.87 16.04 10.58
CA ALA A 225 19.20 17.24 9.82
C ALA A 225 19.49 18.42 10.76
N PRO A 226 20.51 19.25 10.47
CA PRO A 226 20.88 20.38 11.34
C PRO A 226 19.83 21.51 11.35
N ASP A 227 19.05 21.64 10.30
CA ASP A 227 18.04 22.68 10.11
C ASP A 227 16.94 22.25 9.12
N GLU A 228 15.94 23.15 8.95
CA GLU A 228 14.80 22.94 8.03
C GLU A 228 15.26 22.74 6.58
N ASP A 229 16.23 23.51 6.10
CA ASP A 229 16.67 23.43 4.69
C ASP A 229 17.37 22.10 4.41
N ALA A 230 18.21 21.62 5.32
CA ALA A 230 18.85 20.32 5.21
C ALA A 230 17.84 19.15 5.30
N PHE A 231 16.83 19.27 6.15
CA PHE A 231 15.73 18.30 6.21
C PHE A 231 14.97 18.22 4.88
N VAL A 232 14.55 19.37 4.35
CA VAL A 232 13.83 19.45 3.08
C VAL A 232 14.65 18.86 1.94
N ALA A 233 15.93 19.23 1.84
CA ALA A 233 16.81 18.70 0.80
C ALA A 233 16.94 17.17 0.88
N ARG A 234 17.12 16.59 2.09
CA ARG A 234 17.22 15.14 2.31
C ARG A 234 15.91 14.42 1.98
N LEU A 235 14.77 14.99 2.43
CA LEU A 235 13.46 14.41 2.16
C LEU A 235 13.19 14.35 0.66
N LEU A 236 13.35 15.47 -0.05
CA LEU A 236 13.05 15.55 -1.47
C LEU A 236 13.98 14.69 -2.32
N ALA A 237 15.26 14.57 -1.95
CA ALA A 237 16.21 13.69 -2.62
C ALA A 237 15.89 12.19 -2.44
N GLY A 238 15.17 11.83 -1.38
CA GLY A 238 14.75 10.46 -1.10
C GLY A 238 13.40 10.03 -1.70
N LEU A 239 12.68 10.96 -2.37
CA LEU A 239 11.38 10.66 -2.97
C LEU A 239 11.56 9.83 -4.24
N GLY A 240 11.06 8.59 -4.24
CA GLY A 240 10.96 7.72 -5.41
C GLY A 240 9.61 7.88 -6.12
N THR A 241 9.41 7.08 -7.17
CA THR A 241 8.12 6.96 -7.87
C THR A 241 7.03 6.42 -6.95
N TYR A 242 5.77 6.62 -7.32
CA TYR A 242 4.60 6.08 -6.62
C TYR A 242 3.49 5.69 -7.59
N PRO A 243 2.56 4.81 -7.18
CA PRO A 243 1.47 4.34 -8.03
C PRO A 243 0.57 5.48 -8.51
N SER A 244 0.17 5.45 -9.78
CA SER A 244 -0.65 6.51 -10.41
C SER A 244 -2.01 6.70 -9.75
N TYR A 245 -2.61 5.65 -9.18
CA TYR A 245 -3.91 5.71 -8.51
C TYR A 245 -3.91 6.61 -7.24
N PHE A 246 -2.74 6.96 -6.69
CA PHE A 246 -2.65 7.86 -5.54
C PHE A 246 -3.28 9.23 -5.83
N SER A 247 -3.20 9.71 -7.05
CA SER A 247 -3.82 10.97 -7.45
C SER A 247 -5.36 10.94 -7.38
N GLU A 248 -5.97 9.75 -7.42
CA GLU A 248 -7.42 9.59 -7.47
C GLU A 248 -8.04 9.27 -6.10
N LEU A 249 -7.35 8.50 -5.24
CA LEU A 249 -7.97 8.00 -4.02
C LEU A 249 -8.29 9.07 -2.98
N ARG A 250 -7.51 10.16 -2.93
CA ARG A 250 -7.87 11.31 -2.10
C ARG A 250 -9.27 11.82 -2.41
N GLU A 251 -9.62 11.93 -3.69
CA GLU A 251 -10.93 12.40 -4.12
C GLU A 251 -12.02 11.35 -3.83
N VAL A 252 -11.73 10.07 -4.01
CA VAL A 252 -12.64 8.97 -3.61
C VAL A 252 -12.95 9.05 -2.12
N ASN A 253 -11.94 9.22 -1.27
CA ASN A 253 -12.10 9.33 0.17
C ASN A 253 -12.83 10.62 0.57
N ARG A 254 -12.57 11.74 -0.12
CA ARG A 254 -13.24 13.01 0.11
C ARG A 254 -14.73 12.95 -0.23
N GLN A 255 -15.09 12.35 -1.38
CA GLN A 255 -16.49 12.19 -1.83
C GLN A 255 -17.23 11.11 -1.06
N GLY A 256 -16.52 10.17 -0.46
CA GLY A 256 -17.05 9.04 0.31
C GLY A 256 -17.26 7.79 -0.55
N PRO A 257 -16.47 6.74 -0.30
CA PRO A 257 -16.61 5.48 -1.02
C PRO A 257 -17.97 4.85 -0.77
N ARG A 258 -18.41 4.04 -1.71
CA ARG A 258 -19.65 3.26 -1.57
C ARG A 258 -19.56 2.31 -0.37
N VAL A 259 -20.64 2.18 0.38
CA VAL A 259 -20.79 1.19 1.46
C VAL A 259 -21.30 -0.12 0.89
N TYR A 260 -20.61 -1.22 1.16
CA TYR A 260 -20.96 -2.56 0.69
C TYR A 260 -21.56 -3.44 1.79
N GLY A 261 -21.22 -3.17 3.05
CA GLY A 261 -21.61 -4.02 4.18
C GLY A 261 -20.83 -5.33 4.29
N GLY A 262 -19.96 -5.63 3.33
CA GLY A 262 -19.07 -6.79 3.24
C GLY A 262 -18.50 -6.93 1.84
N LEU A 263 -17.48 -7.79 1.68
CA LEU A 263 -16.85 -8.03 0.38
C LEU A 263 -17.81 -8.80 -0.55
N PRO A 264 -17.96 -8.37 -1.83
CA PRO A 264 -18.72 -9.14 -2.82
C PRO A 264 -17.96 -10.42 -3.21
N SER A 265 -18.69 -11.40 -3.75
CA SER A 265 -18.10 -12.58 -4.39
C SER A 265 -17.86 -12.32 -5.88
N LEU A 266 -16.82 -12.97 -6.45
CA LEU A 266 -16.59 -12.95 -7.89
C LEU A 266 -17.61 -13.85 -8.62
N SER A 267 -18.15 -13.36 -9.72
CA SER A 267 -19.01 -14.14 -10.62
C SER A 267 -18.15 -15.10 -11.45
N ALA A 268 -18.57 -16.37 -11.56
CA ALA A 268 -17.96 -17.31 -12.48
C ALA A 268 -18.42 -17.02 -13.92
N LEU A 269 -17.47 -16.83 -14.84
CA LEU A 269 -17.71 -16.51 -16.25
C LEU A 269 -17.18 -17.61 -17.15
N ASP A 270 -17.94 -18.01 -18.16
CA ASP A 270 -17.40 -18.88 -19.19
C ASP A 270 -16.43 -18.16 -20.14
N ALA A 271 -15.66 -18.92 -20.94
CA ALA A 271 -14.65 -18.36 -21.83
C ALA A 271 -15.23 -17.36 -22.85
N ALA A 272 -16.47 -17.59 -23.33
CA ALA A 272 -17.12 -16.69 -24.27
C ALA A 272 -17.55 -15.36 -23.61
N GLN A 273 -17.98 -15.41 -22.34
CA GLN A 273 -18.29 -14.23 -21.55
C GLN A 273 -17.03 -13.40 -21.27
N VAL A 274 -15.94 -14.05 -20.84
CA VAL A 274 -14.65 -13.40 -20.63
C VAL A 274 -14.17 -12.76 -21.94
N ARG A 275 -14.21 -13.47 -23.06
CA ARG A 275 -13.80 -12.94 -24.36
C ARG A 275 -14.57 -11.66 -24.71
N ARG A 276 -15.91 -11.66 -24.57
CA ARG A 276 -16.72 -10.47 -24.83
C ARG A 276 -16.36 -9.28 -23.93
N LEU A 277 -16.08 -9.53 -22.65
CA LEU A 277 -15.68 -8.47 -21.71
C LEU A 277 -14.32 -7.87 -22.08
N VAL A 278 -13.36 -8.73 -22.44
CA VAL A 278 -12.02 -8.28 -22.89
C VAL A 278 -12.12 -7.50 -24.19
N ASP A 279 -12.90 -7.97 -25.16
CA ASP A 279 -13.14 -7.28 -26.43
C ASP A 279 -13.85 -5.91 -26.20
N ALA A 280 -14.62 -5.78 -25.11
CA ALA A 280 -15.24 -4.53 -24.68
C ALA A 280 -14.32 -3.62 -23.81
N GLY A 281 -13.06 -4.00 -23.61
CA GLY A 281 -12.06 -3.20 -22.91
C GLY A 281 -11.78 -3.57 -21.45
N ALA A 282 -12.37 -4.65 -20.92
CA ALA A 282 -12.01 -5.13 -19.58
C ALA A 282 -10.53 -5.55 -19.54
N ALA A 283 -9.90 -5.36 -18.39
CA ALA A 283 -8.57 -5.88 -18.13
C ALA A 283 -8.67 -7.35 -17.68
N LEU A 284 -7.96 -8.23 -18.36
CA LEU A 284 -7.82 -9.62 -17.97
C LEU A 284 -6.54 -9.78 -17.15
N VAL A 285 -6.67 -10.04 -15.86
CA VAL A 285 -5.56 -10.14 -14.91
C VAL A 285 -5.42 -11.59 -14.47
N ASP A 286 -4.27 -12.19 -14.75
CA ASP A 286 -3.92 -13.54 -14.26
C ASP A 286 -3.21 -13.40 -12.91
N VAL A 287 -3.85 -13.90 -11.88
CA VAL A 287 -3.38 -13.78 -10.50
C VAL A 287 -2.70 -15.05 -9.98
N ARG A 288 -2.53 -16.05 -10.85
CA ARG A 288 -1.89 -17.32 -10.51
C ARG A 288 -0.38 -17.15 -10.31
N PRO A 289 0.27 -18.09 -9.61
CA PRO A 289 1.73 -18.11 -9.49
C PRO A 289 2.45 -18.03 -10.85
N ILE A 290 3.61 -17.36 -10.89
CA ILE A 290 4.39 -17.17 -12.13
C ILE A 290 4.69 -18.46 -12.88
N ALA A 291 4.92 -19.58 -12.17
CA ALA A 291 5.14 -20.87 -12.79
C ALA A 291 3.89 -21.38 -13.56
N ALA A 292 2.70 -21.16 -13.01
CA ALA A 292 1.45 -21.53 -13.65
C ALA A 292 1.17 -20.64 -14.87
N PHE A 293 1.43 -19.33 -14.76
CA PHE A 293 1.33 -18.39 -15.87
C PHE A 293 2.30 -18.76 -17.02
N ALA A 294 3.55 -19.05 -16.67
CA ALA A 294 4.57 -19.42 -17.65
C ALA A 294 4.27 -20.74 -18.37
N ALA A 295 3.72 -21.72 -17.66
CA ALA A 295 3.32 -23.01 -18.23
C ALA A 295 2.14 -22.92 -19.22
N GLY A 296 1.30 -21.89 -19.08
CA GLY A 296 0.20 -21.59 -19.99
C GLY A 296 -0.69 -20.48 -19.46
N HIS A 297 -0.94 -19.45 -20.26
CA HIS A 297 -1.80 -18.32 -19.90
C HIS A 297 -2.70 -17.91 -21.04
N VAL A 298 -3.75 -17.16 -20.75
CA VAL A 298 -4.61 -16.56 -21.78
C VAL A 298 -3.80 -15.48 -22.50
N SER A 299 -3.69 -15.57 -23.83
CA SER A 299 -2.96 -14.57 -24.62
C SER A 299 -3.50 -13.16 -24.37
N GLY A 300 -2.61 -12.23 -24.06
CA GLY A 300 -2.96 -10.84 -23.73
C GLY A 300 -3.41 -10.60 -22.29
N SER A 301 -3.40 -11.61 -21.43
CA SER A 301 -3.61 -11.39 -19.97
C SER A 301 -2.39 -10.74 -19.32
N LEU A 302 -2.65 -9.84 -18.37
CA LEU A 302 -1.63 -9.22 -17.53
C LEU A 302 -1.36 -10.10 -16.32
N SER A 303 -0.11 -10.54 -16.16
CA SER A 303 0.29 -11.31 -14.98
C SER A 303 0.55 -10.39 -13.79
N ILE A 304 -0.27 -10.50 -12.75
CA ILE A 304 0.01 -9.91 -11.44
C ILE A 304 -0.34 -10.97 -10.39
N GLU A 305 0.67 -11.70 -9.93
CA GLU A 305 0.48 -12.77 -8.96
C GLU A 305 -0.17 -12.26 -7.66
N LEU A 306 -1.20 -12.98 -7.17
CA LEU A 306 -1.86 -12.64 -5.90
C LEU A 306 -0.92 -12.90 -4.73
N ARG A 307 -0.36 -11.84 -4.22
CA ARG A 307 0.54 -11.77 -3.06
C ARG A 307 0.35 -10.43 -2.36
N PRO A 308 1.00 -10.15 -1.22
CA PRO A 308 0.74 -8.89 -0.51
C PRO A 308 0.81 -7.63 -1.38
N GLN A 309 1.75 -7.53 -2.33
CA GLN A 309 1.92 -6.36 -3.19
C GLN A 309 1.02 -6.33 -4.44
N PHE A 310 0.08 -7.27 -4.59
CA PHE A 310 -0.82 -7.35 -5.75
C PHE A 310 -1.57 -6.03 -5.97
N ALA A 311 -2.18 -5.46 -4.91
CA ALA A 311 -2.92 -4.20 -4.99
C ALA A 311 -2.06 -3.06 -5.55
N SER A 312 -0.83 -2.89 -5.05
CA SER A 312 0.07 -1.83 -5.50
C SER A 312 0.38 -1.94 -7.00
N TRP A 313 0.68 -3.15 -7.49
CA TRP A 313 0.98 -3.34 -8.92
C TRP A 313 -0.26 -3.25 -9.80
N LEU A 314 -1.42 -3.76 -9.33
CA LEU A 314 -2.69 -3.56 -10.03
C LEU A 314 -2.97 -2.07 -10.23
N GLY A 315 -2.89 -1.29 -9.15
CA GLY A 315 -3.17 0.14 -9.16
C GLY A 315 -2.16 0.95 -9.98
N TRP A 316 -0.95 0.45 -10.14
CA TRP A 316 0.06 1.10 -10.98
C TRP A 316 -0.16 0.87 -12.47
N LEU A 317 -0.64 -0.32 -12.85
CA LEU A 317 -0.60 -0.80 -14.22
C LEU A 317 -1.96 -0.81 -14.93
N VAL A 318 -3.05 -0.79 -14.18
CA VAL A 318 -4.41 -0.85 -14.72
C VAL A 318 -5.18 0.39 -14.32
N ALA A 319 -5.84 1.05 -15.26
CA ALA A 319 -6.71 2.18 -14.93
C ALA A 319 -7.90 1.72 -14.07
N ARG A 320 -8.20 2.48 -13.01
CA ARG A 320 -9.19 2.09 -11.98
C ARG A 320 -10.62 1.99 -12.49
N ASP A 321 -10.97 2.70 -13.56
CA ASP A 321 -12.28 2.70 -14.20
C ASP A 321 -12.52 1.51 -15.13
N ARG A 322 -11.47 0.70 -15.42
CA ARG A 322 -11.62 -0.49 -16.27
C ARG A 322 -12.25 -1.64 -15.47
N PRO A 323 -13.23 -2.35 -16.04
CA PRO A 323 -13.71 -3.62 -15.48
C PRO A 323 -12.59 -4.65 -15.40
N LEU A 324 -12.53 -5.41 -14.31
CA LEU A 324 -11.53 -6.45 -14.09
C LEU A 324 -12.15 -7.84 -14.26
N VAL A 325 -11.49 -8.68 -15.04
CA VAL A 325 -11.75 -10.11 -15.15
C VAL A 325 -10.50 -10.85 -14.68
N PHE A 326 -10.65 -11.86 -13.84
CA PHE A 326 -9.52 -12.59 -13.28
C PHE A 326 -9.36 -13.98 -13.88
N VAL A 327 -8.10 -14.41 -14.05
CA VAL A 327 -7.74 -15.81 -14.23
C VAL A 327 -7.19 -16.31 -12.89
N THR A 328 -7.89 -17.28 -12.32
CA THR A 328 -7.59 -17.85 -10.99
C THR A 328 -7.38 -19.35 -11.11
N ASP A 329 -6.90 -19.99 -10.05
CA ASP A 329 -6.89 -21.44 -9.89
C ASP A 329 -7.63 -21.87 -8.60
N ALA A 330 -7.58 -23.16 -8.28
CA ALA A 330 -8.24 -23.70 -7.10
C ALA A 330 -7.62 -23.21 -5.78
N GLY A 331 -6.35 -22.82 -5.80
CA GLY A 331 -5.61 -22.33 -4.63
C GLY A 331 -5.76 -20.84 -4.39
N THR A 332 -6.37 -20.08 -5.31
CA THR A 332 -6.51 -18.63 -5.18
C THR A 332 -7.46 -18.25 -4.05
N ASP A 333 -6.99 -17.44 -3.09
CA ASP A 333 -7.84 -16.82 -2.07
C ASP A 333 -8.63 -15.65 -2.70
N ARG A 334 -9.87 -15.95 -3.10
CA ARG A 334 -10.77 -14.99 -3.73
C ARG A 334 -11.21 -13.87 -2.81
N ARG A 335 -11.28 -14.14 -1.50
CA ARG A 335 -11.61 -13.10 -0.52
C ARG A 335 -10.47 -12.09 -0.43
N ASP A 336 -9.23 -12.56 -0.37
CA ASP A 336 -8.06 -11.68 -0.36
C ASP A 336 -7.91 -10.90 -1.67
N LEU A 337 -8.15 -11.54 -2.82
CA LEU A 337 -8.14 -10.87 -4.13
C LEU A 337 -9.14 -9.70 -4.18
N VAL A 338 -10.40 -9.95 -3.80
CA VAL A 338 -11.44 -8.90 -3.78
C VAL A 338 -11.10 -7.81 -2.76
N ARG A 339 -10.63 -8.18 -1.57
CA ARG A 339 -10.21 -7.25 -0.53
C ARG A 339 -9.12 -6.31 -1.05
N GLN A 340 -8.07 -6.84 -1.67
CA GLN A 340 -6.97 -6.05 -2.19
C GLN A 340 -7.43 -5.10 -3.31
N CYS A 341 -8.30 -5.54 -4.21
CA CYS A 341 -8.90 -4.67 -5.23
C CYS A 341 -9.70 -3.52 -4.61
N HIS A 342 -10.57 -3.83 -3.65
CA HIS A 342 -11.42 -2.85 -3.01
C HIS A 342 -10.63 -1.85 -2.16
N ASN A 343 -9.54 -2.29 -1.50
CA ASN A 343 -8.70 -1.40 -0.70
C ASN A 343 -8.11 -0.25 -1.52
N ILE A 344 -7.91 -0.45 -2.82
CA ILE A 344 -7.40 0.58 -3.73
C ILE A 344 -8.47 1.10 -4.71
N GLY A 345 -9.75 0.88 -4.40
CA GLY A 345 -10.87 1.52 -5.10
C GLY A 345 -11.30 0.88 -6.41
N TYR A 346 -10.86 -0.35 -6.73
CA TYR A 346 -11.41 -1.09 -7.88
C TYR A 346 -12.75 -1.71 -7.50
N GLU A 347 -13.82 -1.20 -8.07
CA GLU A 347 -15.20 -1.62 -7.76
C GLU A 347 -15.84 -2.46 -8.87
N GLN A 348 -15.32 -2.38 -10.11
CA GLN A 348 -15.85 -3.08 -11.26
C GLN A 348 -15.19 -4.46 -11.43
N LEU A 349 -15.42 -5.37 -10.47
CA LEU A 349 -14.95 -6.74 -10.53
C LEU A 349 -15.96 -7.58 -11.31
N ALA A 350 -15.74 -7.72 -12.61
CA ALA A 350 -16.69 -8.37 -13.51
C ALA A 350 -16.82 -9.89 -13.26
N GLY A 351 -15.75 -10.53 -12.78
CA GLY A 351 -15.77 -11.94 -12.41
C GLY A 351 -14.44 -12.65 -12.66
N GLU A 352 -14.48 -13.98 -12.63
CA GLU A 352 -13.32 -14.85 -12.90
C GLU A 352 -13.63 -15.88 -13.98
N LEU A 353 -12.62 -16.29 -14.74
CA LEU A 353 -12.71 -17.34 -15.74
C LEU A 353 -12.96 -18.70 -15.07
N ALA A 354 -14.15 -19.24 -15.22
CA ALA A 354 -14.52 -20.55 -14.68
C ALA A 354 -13.71 -21.65 -15.38
N GLY A 355 -13.08 -22.51 -14.57
CA GLY A 355 -12.21 -23.59 -15.06
C GLY A 355 -10.82 -23.14 -15.51
N SER A 356 -10.44 -21.89 -15.20
CA SER A 356 -9.09 -21.34 -15.43
C SER A 356 -8.68 -21.43 -16.91
N VAL A 357 -7.38 -21.38 -17.20
CA VAL A 357 -6.83 -21.44 -18.58
C VAL A 357 -7.26 -22.68 -19.34
N ARG A 358 -7.47 -23.81 -18.64
CA ARG A 358 -7.93 -25.05 -19.28
C ARG A 358 -9.29 -24.88 -19.99
N ALA A 359 -10.24 -24.17 -19.38
CA ALA A 359 -11.52 -23.90 -20.03
C ALA A 359 -11.37 -23.01 -21.26
N TRP A 360 -10.42 -22.09 -21.24
CA TRP A 360 -10.07 -21.25 -22.38
C TRP A 360 -9.48 -22.06 -23.54
N GLU A 361 -8.56 -22.98 -23.25
CA GLU A 361 -7.96 -23.91 -24.22
C GLU A 361 -9.02 -24.84 -24.86
N VAL A 362 -9.91 -25.42 -24.02
CA VAL A 362 -11.01 -26.27 -24.51
C VAL A 362 -11.95 -25.50 -25.43
N ALA A 363 -12.12 -24.20 -25.24
CA ALA A 363 -12.88 -23.33 -26.11
C ALA A 363 -12.14 -22.98 -27.45
N GLY A 364 -10.92 -23.49 -27.64
CA GLY A 364 -10.12 -23.26 -28.86
C GLY A 364 -9.56 -21.82 -28.95
N LEU A 365 -9.46 -21.12 -27.81
CA LEU A 365 -9.00 -19.75 -27.76
C LEU A 365 -7.48 -19.67 -27.54
N PRO A 366 -6.81 -18.57 -27.97
CA PRO A 366 -5.35 -18.50 -28.00
C PRO A 366 -4.75 -18.43 -26.59
N THR A 367 -3.69 -19.21 -26.40
CA THR A 367 -2.87 -19.23 -25.19
C THR A 367 -1.41 -18.93 -25.52
N GLY A 368 -0.67 -18.48 -24.52
CA GLY A 368 0.77 -18.24 -24.59
C GLY A 368 1.52 -19.03 -23.53
N HIS A 369 2.84 -19.09 -23.69
CA HIS A 369 3.79 -19.69 -22.75
C HIS A 369 4.96 -18.75 -22.56
N LEU A 370 5.60 -18.74 -21.38
CA LEU A 370 6.80 -17.96 -21.15
C LEU A 370 7.97 -18.87 -20.74
N ARG A 371 9.16 -18.46 -21.11
CA ARG A 371 10.39 -19.14 -20.73
C ARG A 371 10.92 -18.55 -19.42
N LEU A 372 10.92 -19.35 -18.36
CA LEU A 372 11.61 -19.04 -17.11
C LEU A 372 13.04 -19.52 -17.19
N VAL A 373 13.97 -18.67 -16.76
CA VAL A 373 15.42 -18.99 -16.71
C VAL A 373 15.95 -18.65 -15.32
N PRO A 374 16.79 -19.51 -14.71
CA PRO A 374 17.43 -19.17 -13.45
C PRO A 374 18.31 -17.93 -13.58
N ALA A 375 18.37 -17.09 -12.54
CA ALA A 375 19.11 -15.82 -12.60
C ALA A 375 20.59 -16.01 -13.01
N GLU A 376 21.25 -17.07 -12.54
CA GLU A 376 22.63 -17.38 -12.87
C GLU A 376 22.88 -17.81 -14.35
N ARG A 377 21.80 -18.02 -15.11
CA ARG A 377 21.85 -18.44 -16.53
C ARG A 377 21.30 -17.39 -17.48
N VAL A 378 21.12 -16.17 -17.00
CA VAL A 378 20.67 -15.08 -17.87
C VAL A 378 21.77 -14.64 -18.81
N ASP A 379 21.42 -14.37 -20.05
CA ASP A 379 22.31 -13.91 -21.12
C ASP A 379 21.61 -12.88 -22.02
N GLY A 380 22.40 -12.19 -22.85
CA GLY A 380 21.89 -11.22 -23.82
C GLY A 380 21.48 -9.90 -23.18
N LEU A 381 20.45 -9.27 -23.74
CA LEU A 381 19.92 -8.01 -23.25
C LEU A 381 19.11 -8.24 -21.96
N ILE A 382 19.53 -7.59 -20.88
CA ILE A 382 18.85 -7.66 -19.59
C ILE A 382 18.05 -6.39 -19.37
N LEU A 383 16.76 -6.54 -19.07
CA LEU A 383 15.90 -5.47 -18.61
C LEU A 383 15.63 -5.63 -17.10
N ASP A 384 16.19 -4.77 -16.27
CA ASP A 384 15.94 -4.74 -14.84
C ASP A 384 14.72 -3.83 -14.55
N VAL A 385 13.66 -4.40 -13.96
CA VAL A 385 12.39 -3.69 -13.69
C VAL A 385 12.19 -3.39 -12.21
N ARG A 386 13.25 -3.41 -11.42
CA ARG A 386 13.22 -3.03 -10.01
C ARG A 386 13.08 -1.52 -9.85
N GLN A 387 12.73 -1.10 -8.63
CA GLN A 387 12.70 0.32 -8.29
C GLN A 387 14.11 0.90 -8.27
N ASP A 388 14.23 2.21 -8.52
CA ASP A 388 15.48 2.96 -8.57
C ASP A 388 16.44 2.62 -7.42
N PRO A 389 16.03 2.66 -6.13
CA PRO A 389 16.96 2.35 -5.03
C PRO A 389 17.47 0.90 -5.03
N GLU A 390 16.67 -0.05 -5.53
CA GLU A 390 17.09 -1.44 -5.64
C GLU A 390 18.13 -1.62 -6.75
N TYR A 391 17.95 -0.91 -7.86
CA TYR A 391 18.89 -0.91 -8.98
C TYR A 391 20.21 -0.26 -8.59
N ASP A 392 20.15 0.92 -7.97
CA ASP A 392 21.34 1.67 -7.52
C ASP A 392 22.14 0.92 -6.46
N ALA A 393 21.51 0.09 -5.63
CA ALA A 393 22.21 -0.76 -4.65
C ALA A 393 23.05 -1.87 -5.30
N GLY A 394 22.73 -2.25 -6.55
CA GLY A 394 23.52 -3.20 -7.32
C GLY A 394 22.69 -3.89 -8.40
N HIS A 395 23.22 -3.88 -9.64
CA HIS A 395 22.57 -4.45 -10.82
C HIS A 395 23.57 -5.23 -11.69
N LEU A 396 23.06 -5.98 -12.67
CA LEU A 396 23.88 -6.72 -13.61
C LEU A 396 24.61 -5.74 -14.58
N PRO A 397 25.88 -5.97 -14.91
CA PRO A 397 26.61 -5.15 -15.86
C PRO A 397 25.89 -5.01 -17.20
N GLY A 398 25.71 -3.77 -17.64
CA GLY A 398 25.05 -3.45 -18.90
C GLY A 398 23.54 -3.68 -18.93
N ALA A 399 22.88 -3.92 -17.80
CA ALA A 399 21.44 -4.02 -17.74
C ALA A 399 20.76 -2.67 -18.04
N ILE A 400 19.72 -2.70 -18.89
CA ILE A 400 18.84 -1.57 -19.09
C ILE A 400 17.91 -1.47 -17.88
N HIS A 401 17.72 -0.27 -17.33
CA HIS A 401 16.82 -0.05 -16.21
C HIS A 401 15.57 0.70 -16.61
N VAL A 402 14.41 0.07 -16.34
CA VAL A 402 13.08 0.69 -16.45
C VAL A 402 12.21 0.15 -15.34
N GLU A 403 11.89 0.97 -14.34
CA GLU A 403 10.98 0.54 -13.27
C GLU A 403 9.67 -0.01 -13.84
N LEU A 404 9.15 -1.10 -13.26
CA LEU A 404 7.95 -1.80 -13.75
C LEU A 404 6.78 -0.83 -14.01
N GLY A 405 6.55 0.13 -13.10
CA GLY A 405 5.48 1.13 -13.24
C GLY A 405 5.62 2.04 -14.46
N SER A 406 6.83 2.19 -14.97
CA SER A 406 7.17 3.02 -16.13
C SER A 406 7.18 2.23 -17.46
N VAL A 407 7.19 0.91 -17.41
CA VAL A 407 7.25 0.05 -18.60
C VAL A 407 6.17 0.39 -19.64
N PRO A 408 4.88 0.58 -19.27
CA PRO A 408 3.84 0.90 -20.25
C PRO A 408 4.12 2.16 -21.08
N ALA A 409 4.73 3.18 -20.48
CA ALA A 409 5.06 4.47 -21.12
C ALA A 409 6.36 4.42 -21.91
N ARG A 410 7.24 3.45 -21.63
CA ARG A 410 8.62 3.35 -22.17
C ARG A 410 8.84 2.12 -23.05
N LEU A 411 7.77 1.47 -23.51
CA LEU A 411 7.85 0.27 -24.37
C LEU A 411 8.71 0.49 -25.62
N ASP A 412 8.65 1.68 -26.21
CA ASP A 412 9.40 2.02 -27.43
C ASP A 412 10.91 2.24 -27.19
N GLU A 413 11.34 2.40 -25.95
CA GLU A 413 12.76 2.52 -25.57
C GLU A 413 13.44 1.14 -25.41
N ILE A 414 12.64 0.08 -25.27
CA ILE A 414 13.11 -1.28 -25.10
C ILE A 414 13.35 -1.85 -26.50
N GLY A 415 14.62 -1.99 -26.89
CA GLY A 415 15.01 -2.41 -28.23
C GLY A 415 14.50 -3.79 -28.64
N PRO A 416 14.50 -4.10 -29.95
CA PRO A 416 14.11 -5.41 -30.47
C PRO A 416 15.16 -6.48 -30.11
N GLY A 417 14.71 -7.74 -30.07
CA GLY A 417 15.57 -8.92 -29.92
C GLY A 417 15.26 -9.71 -28.65
N PRO A 418 16.04 -10.77 -28.40
CA PRO A 418 15.85 -11.57 -27.19
C PRO A 418 16.15 -10.76 -25.93
N ILE A 419 15.13 -10.62 -25.05
CA ILE A 419 15.21 -9.85 -23.81
C ILE A 419 14.95 -10.79 -22.63
N THR A 420 15.86 -10.76 -21.66
CA THR A 420 15.62 -11.38 -20.35
C THR A 420 15.23 -10.29 -19.36
N VAL A 421 14.01 -10.36 -18.83
CA VAL A 421 13.53 -9.41 -17.83
C VAL A 421 13.84 -9.92 -16.44
N MET A 422 14.37 -9.06 -15.58
CA MET A 422 14.80 -9.39 -14.21
C MET A 422 14.15 -8.47 -13.18
N CYS A 423 13.90 -9.03 -12.00
CA CYS A 423 13.58 -8.28 -10.78
C CYS A 423 14.24 -8.95 -9.57
N GLY A 424 13.64 -8.91 -8.39
CA GLY A 424 14.17 -9.62 -7.20
C GLY A 424 13.96 -11.14 -7.24
N HIS A 425 12.79 -11.63 -7.72
CA HIS A 425 12.43 -13.05 -7.62
C HIS A 425 11.71 -13.61 -8.87
N GLY A 426 11.23 -12.73 -9.78
CA GLY A 426 10.56 -13.12 -11.03
C GLY A 426 9.16 -12.56 -11.22
N GLU A 427 8.43 -12.17 -10.16
CA GLU A 427 7.03 -11.75 -10.27
C GLU A 427 6.88 -10.44 -11.07
N ARG A 428 7.62 -9.38 -10.68
CA ARG A 428 7.64 -8.10 -11.43
C ARG A 428 8.14 -8.30 -12.86
N ALA A 429 9.12 -9.19 -13.05
CA ALA A 429 9.63 -9.54 -14.37
C ALA A 429 8.57 -10.22 -15.23
N THR A 430 7.77 -11.16 -14.67
CA THR A 430 6.66 -11.80 -15.39
C THR A 430 5.57 -10.78 -15.75
N THR A 431 5.25 -9.86 -14.85
CA THR A 431 4.35 -8.74 -15.13
C THR A 431 4.86 -7.89 -16.30
N ALA A 432 6.13 -7.50 -16.28
CA ALA A 432 6.74 -6.72 -17.37
C ALA A 432 6.72 -7.47 -18.69
N VAL A 433 7.05 -8.77 -18.69
CA VAL A 433 6.98 -9.61 -19.91
C VAL A 433 5.56 -9.66 -20.46
N SER A 434 4.53 -9.77 -19.63
CA SER A 434 3.14 -9.75 -20.09
C SER A 434 2.73 -8.41 -20.74
N LEU A 435 3.35 -7.29 -20.33
CA LEU A 435 3.20 -5.98 -20.97
C LEU A 435 3.97 -5.89 -22.30
N LEU A 436 5.22 -6.39 -22.31
CA LEU A 436 6.09 -6.41 -23.48
C LEU A 436 5.51 -7.29 -24.63
N ALA A 437 4.81 -8.36 -24.29
CA ALA A 437 4.17 -9.25 -25.27
C ALA A 437 3.17 -8.54 -26.21
N ALA A 438 2.74 -7.32 -25.89
CA ALA A 438 1.93 -6.49 -26.79
C ALA A 438 2.74 -5.90 -27.98
N ARG A 439 4.08 -5.86 -27.90
CA ARG A 439 4.99 -5.21 -28.87
C ARG A 439 6.14 -6.12 -29.35
N HIS A 440 6.43 -7.19 -28.61
CA HIS A 440 7.52 -8.11 -28.89
C HIS A 440 6.98 -9.53 -29.14
N GLU A 441 7.69 -10.30 -29.94
CA GLU A 441 7.39 -11.72 -30.09
C GLU A 441 7.68 -12.46 -28.77
N VAL A 442 6.70 -13.23 -28.29
CA VAL A 442 6.76 -13.89 -26.97
C VAL A 442 7.96 -14.84 -26.87
N ASP A 443 8.35 -15.49 -27.99
CA ASP A 443 9.51 -16.40 -28.04
C ASP A 443 10.85 -15.71 -27.78
N GLN A 444 10.90 -14.39 -27.91
CA GLN A 444 12.08 -13.58 -27.62
C GLN A 444 12.10 -13.04 -26.18
N LEU A 445 11.04 -13.29 -25.42
CA LEU A 445 10.93 -12.82 -24.03
C LEU A 445 11.24 -13.94 -23.04
N ARG A 446 12.05 -13.64 -22.05
CA ARG A 446 12.39 -14.56 -20.96
C ARG A 446 12.22 -13.86 -19.62
N VAL A 447 11.91 -14.64 -18.59
CA VAL A 447 11.79 -14.17 -17.21
C VAL A 447 12.94 -14.77 -16.40
N ALA A 448 13.73 -13.93 -15.76
CA ALA A 448 14.72 -14.37 -14.77
C ALA A 448 14.00 -14.75 -13.47
N VAL A 449 14.19 -15.96 -13.01
CA VAL A 449 13.76 -16.42 -11.67
C VAL A 449 14.95 -16.28 -10.72
N GLY A 450 14.79 -15.45 -9.69
CA GLY A 450 15.87 -14.93 -8.86
C GLY A 450 16.27 -13.52 -9.32
N GLY A 451 17.16 -12.90 -8.55
CA GLY A 451 17.57 -11.52 -8.75
C GLY A 451 19.08 -11.35 -8.91
N PRO A 452 19.58 -10.10 -8.87
CA PRO A 452 21.00 -9.80 -9.01
C PRO A 452 21.89 -10.50 -7.99
N ALA A 453 21.43 -10.69 -6.76
CA ALA A 453 22.22 -11.36 -5.72
C ALA A 453 22.47 -12.85 -6.06
N GLU A 454 21.44 -13.57 -6.54
CA GLU A 454 21.55 -14.95 -7.00
C GLU A 454 22.43 -15.04 -8.25
N TRP A 455 22.30 -14.09 -9.18
CA TRP A 455 23.19 -14.03 -10.34
C TRP A 455 24.66 -13.85 -9.93
N ALA A 456 24.94 -12.89 -9.05
CA ALA A 456 26.29 -12.64 -8.57
C ALA A 456 26.90 -13.86 -7.87
N THR A 457 26.09 -14.53 -7.04
CA THR A 457 26.51 -15.75 -6.32
C THR A 457 26.77 -16.90 -7.29
N GLY A 458 25.87 -17.14 -8.25
CA GLY A 458 25.93 -18.26 -9.19
C GLY A 458 27.02 -18.10 -10.26
N THR A 459 27.35 -16.86 -10.66
CA THR A 459 28.36 -16.58 -11.70
C THR A 459 29.71 -16.19 -11.15
N GLY A 460 29.82 -15.79 -9.87
CA GLY A 460 31.02 -15.23 -9.27
C GLY A 460 31.35 -13.81 -9.76
N GLN A 461 30.47 -13.16 -10.51
CA GLN A 461 30.65 -11.80 -11.03
C GLN A 461 30.14 -10.75 -10.03
N ARG A 462 30.69 -9.53 -10.16
CA ARG A 462 30.26 -8.41 -9.30
C ARG A 462 29.11 -7.64 -9.92
N LEU A 463 28.23 -7.15 -9.07
CA LEU A 463 27.20 -6.17 -9.45
C LEU A 463 27.84 -4.79 -9.62
N GLU A 464 27.26 -3.99 -10.50
CA GLU A 464 27.59 -2.57 -10.67
C GLU A 464 26.66 -1.74 -9.75
N PRO A 465 27.19 -0.81 -8.93
CA PRO A 465 26.40 0.11 -8.12
C PRO A 465 26.13 1.41 -8.88
N GLY A 466 25.01 2.09 -8.51
CA GLY A 466 24.65 3.38 -9.08
C GLY A 466 24.09 3.28 -10.51
N ARG A 467 23.75 4.42 -11.09
CA ARG A 467 23.28 4.59 -12.48
C ARG A 467 24.37 5.19 -13.33
#